data_30a591fe5e0d88388dc6771d1a370945
#
_entry.id   30a591fe5e0d88388dc6771d1a370945
#
_cell.length_a   1.000
_cell.length_b   1.000
_cell.length_c   1.000
_cell.angle_alpha   90.00
_cell.angle_beta   90.00
_cell.angle_gamma   90.00
#
_symmetry.space_group_name_H-M   'P 1'
#
loop_
_entity.id
_entity.type
_entity.pdbx_description
1 polymer ?
#
loop_
_entity_poly.entity_id
_entity_poly.type
_entity_poly.pdbx_seq_one_letter_code
_entity_poly.pdbx_strand_id
1 'polypeptide(L)'
;MTVPDSVGTFAAQAVVAFRRAKGAPDSLALDLVGLTVDSVTAPGASRAARQERRPFAYDGRKLRIGLRPRRGTGVESVVVFYHGAPADGLFLRPDARGRPSAFADDWPDRARDWLPTVDDPADKAPVRWEVSVPAGWRVVANGRFVRRDAAGGGRATWTYDERSPIPTYTMVLGAGRMTASRHRPAVLGNDSVPIEVWAEPEDSAFADSVPFRRATEIVETMERLVGPFPFEKLAEVESSTRYGGMENSTAIFYPEQPYVARRLSEGVVRHETAHQWFGDAVTERDFHDLWLSEGFADYFAVVVGAALDGDSVMRRGVAGLMRGYLRSPVVGRPLVDSAETVLTRLLNANSYNKGACVLHMLRRTVGDSAFWRGIRAYYREYRDSSVSSADFQRVMERAAGRQLGWFFTEWLHQPGYPQLDVAWRWDSAGRRLSIDVTQTQPAAWGLFTLPALTLEVAGGSGPPIQRTIALSSARQSVQWDAPERPTDVRVDPDGDWLLTAQVHSQP
;
A
#
# COMPACT_ATOMS: atom_id res chain seq x y z
N MET A 1 -27.57 -3.32 3.16
CA MET A 1 -27.10 -3.86 4.46
C MET A 1 -27.77 -3.11 5.59
N THR A 2 -28.17 -3.79 6.65
CA THR A 2 -28.72 -3.20 7.87
C THR A 2 -27.77 -3.43 9.01
N VAL A 3 -27.16 -2.36 9.52
CA VAL A 3 -26.25 -2.39 10.67
C VAL A 3 -27.08 -2.25 11.94
N PRO A 4 -26.89 -3.11 12.97
CA PRO A 4 -27.63 -2.99 14.22
C PRO A 4 -27.23 -1.73 15.00
N ASP A 5 -28.04 -1.32 15.95
CA ASP A 5 -27.79 -0.20 16.88
C ASP A 5 -27.03 -0.62 18.14
N SER A 6 -26.68 -1.89 18.24
CA SER A 6 -25.91 -2.51 19.33
C SER A 6 -24.97 -3.59 18.76
N VAL A 7 -24.08 -4.11 19.59
CA VAL A 7 -23.27 -5.29 19.25
C VAL A 7 -24.21 -6.46 18.95
N GLY A 8 -24.11 -7.02 17.75
CA GLY A 8 -25.04 -8.08 17.36
C GLY A 8 -24.87 -8.55 15.92
N THR A 9 -25.97 -9.08 15.37
CA THR A 9 -26.03 -9.59 14.00
C THR A 9 -26.44 -8.49 13.02
N PHE A 10 -25.80 -8.46 11.86
CA PHE A 10 -26.28 -7.68 10.72
C PHE A 10 -27.10 -8.55 9.75
N ALA A 11 -27.89 -7.90 8.91
CA ALA A 11 -28.56 -8.55 7.78
C ALA A 11 -28.21 -7.81 6.49
N ALA A 12 -27.94 -8.55 5.43
CA ALA A 12 -27.52 -7.98 4.17
C ALA A 12 -28.10 -8.71 2.95
N GLN A 13 -28.11 -7.97 1.85
CA GLN A 13 -28.32 -8.47 0.51
C GLN A 13 -27.14 -8.02 -0.34
N ALA A 14 -26.42 -8.98 -0.94
CA ALA A 14 -25.36 -8.71 -1.90
C ALA A 14 -25.84 -9.06 -3.31
N VAL A 15 -25.71 -8.10 -4.22
CA VAL A 15 -25.88 -8.34 -5.67
C VAL A 15 -24.48 -8.52 -6.27
N VAL A 16 -24.13 -9.77 -6.59
CA VAL A 16 -22.83 -10.09 -7.17
C VAL A 16 -22.98 -10.20 -8.68
N ALA A 17 -22.36 -9.28 -9.40
CA ALA A 17 -22.28 -9.27 -10.85
C ALA A 17 -20.95 -9.87 -11.32
N PHE A 18 -20.99 -10.78 -12.30
CA PHE A 18 -19.81 -11.50 -12.75
C PHE A 18 -19.86 -11.85 -14.24
N ARG A 19 -18.71 -12.20 -14.78
CA ARG A 19 -18.59 -12.75 -16.15
C ARG A 19 -17.95 -14.14 -16.08
N ARG A 20 -18.56 -15.11 -16.72
CA ARG A 20 -17.97 -16.45 -16.84
C ARG A 20 -16.99 -16.50 -18.01
N ALA A 21 -15.82 -17.07 -17.77
CA ALA A 21 -14.88 -17.40 -18.84
C ALA A 21 -15.49 -18.44 -19.80
N LYS A 22 -14.95 -18.56 -21.01
CA LYS A 22 -15.36 -19.62 -21.96
C LYS A 22 -15.02 -20.99 -21.38
N GLY A 23 -16.01 -21.88 -21.31
CA GLY A 23 -15.83 -23.21 -20.72
C GLY A 23 -15.91 -23.27 -19.20
N ALA A 24 -16.19 -22.16 -18.51
CA ALA A 24 -16.42 -22.18 -17.08
C ALA A 24 -17.66 -23.04 -16.73
N PRO A 25 -17.67 -23.67 -15.53
CA PRO A 25 -18.79 -24.49 -15.08
C PRO A 25 -20.08 -23.68 -14.91
N ASP A 26 -21.23 -24.36 -14.91
CA ASP A 26 -22.52 -23.75 -14.59
C ASP A 26 -22.69 -23.58 -13.07
N SER A 27 -21.68 -23.02 -12.43
CA SER A 27 -21.65 -22.68 -11.01
C SER A 27 -20.79 -21.45 -10.75
N LEU A 28 -21.13 -20.71 -9.68
CA LEU A 28 -20.33 -19.63 -9.12
C LEU A 28 -19.91 -20.03 -7.70
N ALA A 29 -18.65 -19.93 -7.38
CA ALA A 29 -18.13 -20.14 -6.03
C ALA A 29 -17.69 -18.79 -5.44
N LEU A 30 -18.23 -18.46 -4.28
CA LEU A 30 -17.86 -17.25 -3.51
C LEU A 30 -17.31 -17.67 -2.15
N ASP A 31 -16.38 -16.90 -1.65
CA ASP A 31 -15.95 -16.95 -0.25
C ASP A 31 -17.03 -16.30 0.61
N LEU A 32 -17.38 -16.93 1.70
CA LEU A 32 -18.25 -16.40 2.75
C LEU A 32 -18.04 -17.26 4.00
N VAL A 33 -17.69 -16.66 5.12
CA VAL A 33 -17.26 -17.40 6.31
C VAL A 33 -18.19 -17.14 7.49
N GLY A 34 -18.67 -18.21 8.12
CA GLY A 34 -19.32 -18.16 9.43
C GLY A 34 -20.70 -17.52 9.49
N LEU A 35 -21.28 -17.13 8.35
CA LEU A 35 -22.60 -16.47 8.28
C LEU A 35 -23.69 -17.46 7.86
N THR A 36 -24.95 -17.04 7.97
CA THR A 36 -26.10 -17.81 7.51
C THR A 36 -26.58 -17.30 6.16
N VAL A 37 -26.68 -18.17 5.16
CA VAL A 37 -27.27 -17.85 3.85
C VAL A 37 -28.74 -18.21 3.86
N ASP A 38 -29.60 -17.21 3.76
CA ASP A 38 -31.06 -17.39 3.78
C ASP A 38 -31.60 -17.88 2.44
N SER A 39 -31.12 -17.27 1.36
CA SER A 39 -31.52 -17.63 0.00
C SER A 39 -30.57 -17.04 -1.04
N VAL A 40 -30.57 -17.65 -2.21
CA VAL A 40 -29.92 -17.10 -3.40
C VAL A 40 -30.96 -17.01 -4.52
N THR A 41 -30.99 -15.87 -5.21
CA THR A 41 -31.89 -15.61 -6.33
C THR A 41 -31.13 -15.05 -7.53
N ALA A 42 -31.71 -15.13 -8.73
CA ALA A 42 -31.30 -14.31 -9.86
C ALA A 42 -32.19 -13.07 -9.93
N PRO A 43 -31.66 -11.90 -10.33
CA PRO A 43 -32.49 -10.74 -10.60
C PRO A 43 -33.55 -11.09 -11.65
N GLY A 44 -34.78 -10.62 -11.42
CA GLY A 44 -35.83 -10.76 -12.43
C GLY A 44 -35.53 -9.86 -13.64
N ALA A 45 -36.06 -10.24 -14.82
CA ALA A 45 -35.89 -9.49 -16.06
C ALA A 45 -36.47 -8.04 -16.01
N SER A 46 -37.30 -7.75 -15.01
CA SER A 46 -37.79 -6.42 -14.69
C SER A 46 -38.02 -6.30 -13.18
N ARG A 47 -38.19 -5.08 -12.66
CA ARG A 47 -38.49 -4.81 -11.23
C ARG A 47 -39.77 -5.48 -10.72
N ALA A 48 -40.67 -5.83 -11.64
CA ALA A 48 -41.92 -6.53 -11.35
C ALA A 48 -41.81 -8.07 -11.57
N ALA A 49 -40.72 -8.56 -12.18
CA ALA A 49 -40.54 -9.97 -12.43
C ALA A 49 -40.16 -10.69 -11.13
N ARG A 50 -40.80 -11.86 -10.90
CA ARG A 50 -40.48 -12.70 -9.73
C ARG A 50 -38.99 -13.11 -9.78
N GLN A 51 -38.27 -12.86 -8.69
CA GLN A 51 -36.90 -13.35 -8.51
C GLN A 51 -36.89 -14.88 -8.56
N GLU A 52 -36.02 -15.44 -9.38
CA GLU A 52 -35.90 -16.88 -9.51
C GLU A 52 -34.90 -17.41 -8.47
N ARG A 53 -35.33 -18.34 -7.65
CA ARG A 53 -34.45 -19.04 -6.70
C ARG A 53 -33.38 -19.84 -7.43
N ARG A 54 -32.16 -19.77 -6.89
CA ARG A 54 -31.02 -20.58 -7.33
C ARG A 54 -30.70 -21.65 -6.31
N PRO A 55 -30.40 -22.89 -6.75
CA PRO A 55 -29.86 -23.89 -5.86
C PRO A 55 -28.47 -23.46 -5.39
N PHE A 56 -28.17 -23.68 -4.14
CA PHE A 56 -26.86 -23.41 -3.58
C PHE A 56 -26.46 -24.49 -2.55
N ALA A 57 -25.16 -24.63 -2.35
CA ALA A 57 -24.57 -25.35 -1.24
C ALA A 57 -23.60 -24.43 -0.51
N TYR A 58 -23.65 -24.45 0.81
CA TYR A 58 -22.80 -23.63 1.67
C TYR A 58 -22.23 -24.51 2.79
N ASP A 59 -20.90 -24.54 2.90
CA ASP A 59 -20.17 -25.35 3.87
C ASP A 59 -19.63 -24.55 5.08
N GLY A 60 -20.10 -23.30 5.23
CA GLY A 60 -19.62 -22.37 6.27
C GLY A 60 -18.38 -21.57 5.83
N ARG A 61 -17.81 -21.84 4.65
CA ARG A 61 -16.62 -21.15 4.11
C ARG A 61 -16.74 -20.77 2.63
N LYS A 62 -17.38 -21.63 1.84
CA LYS A 62 -17.61 -21.44 0.40
C LYS A 62 -19.09 -21.57 0.07
N LEU A 63 -19.62 -20.57 -0.60
CA LEU A 63 -20.97 -20.55 -1.15
C LEU A 63 -20.89 -20.93 -2.64
N ARG A 64 -21.40 -22.12 -3.00
CA ARG A 64 -21.47 -22.60 -4.37
C ARG A 64 -22.90 -22.47 -4.89
N ILE A 65 -23.08 -21.68 -5.93
CA ILE A 65 -24.38 -21.31 -6.50
C ILE A 65 -24.53 -21.99 -7.86
N GLY A 66 -25.60 -22.77 -8.05
CA GLY A 66 -25.94 -23.35 -9.35
C GLY A 66 -26.45 -22.27 -10.30
N LEU A 67 -25.86 -22.18 -11.46
CA LEU A 67 -26.24 -21.24 -12.52
C LEU A 67 -27.01 -21.96 -13.63
N ARG A 68 -27.73 -21.20 -14.46
CA ARG A 68 -28.25 -21.74 -15.71
C ARG A 68 -27.13 -21.95 -16.72
N PRO A 69 -27.32 -22.88 -17.68
CA PRO A 69 -26.39 -23.01 -18.80
C PRO A 69 -26.18 -21.64 -19.48
N ARG A 70 -24.92 -21.34 -19.78
CA ARG A 70 -24.53 -20.03 -20.29
C ARG A 70 -25.19 -19.72 -21.64
N ARG A 71 -25.81 -18.55 -21.73
CA ARG A 71 -26.38 -18.01 -22.96
C ARG A 71 -25.66 -16.70 -23.31
N GLY A 72 -24.59 -16.76 -24.11
CA GLY A 72 -23.85 -15.57 -24.53
C GLY A 72 -22.65 -15.19 -23.64
N THR A 73 -22.12 -13.95 -23.80
CA THR A 73 -20.90 -13.45 -23.14
C THR A 73 -21.17 -12.29 -22.18
N GLY A 74 -22.44 -12.05 -21.84
CA GLY A 74 -22.88 -10.92 -21.00
C GLY A 74 -22.49 -11.04 -19.52
N VAL A 75 -22.71 -9.95 -18.79
CA VAL A 75 -22.67 -9.93 -17.32
C VAL A 75 -23.89 -10.70 -16.79
N GLU A 76 -23.64 -11.60 -15.87
CA GLU A 76 -24.66 -12.30 -15.10
C GLU A 76 -24.64 -11.76 -13.66
N SER A 77 -25.71 -11.98 -12.91
CA SER A 77 -25.73 -11.61 -11.49
C SER A 77 -26.58 -12.59 -10.67
N VAL A 78 -26.21 -12.69 -9.41
CA VAL A 78 -26.97 -13.37 -8.36
C VAL A 78 -27.20 -12.42 -7.20
N VAL A 79 -28.23 -12.68 -6.43
CA VAL A 79 -28.55 -11.95 -5.19
C VAL A 79 -28.47 -12.93 -4.05
N VAL A 80 -27.58 -12.69 -3.12
CA VAL A 80 -27.39 -13.48 -1.89
C VAL A 80 -28.04 -12.73 -0.73
N PHE A 81 -28.98 -13.35 -0.04
CA PHE A 81 -29.56 -12.86 1.21
C PHE A 81 -28.91 -13.62 2.36
N TYR A 82 -28.37 -12.90 3.32
CA TYR A 82 -27.61 -13.49 4.40
C TYR A 82 -27.61 -12.61 5.66
N HIS A 83 -27.30 -13.23 6.79
CA HIS A 83 -27.19 -12.53 8.08
C HIS A 83 -26.21 -13.25 9.00
N GLY A 84 -25.81 -12.57 10.07
CA GLY A 84 -24.98 -13.16 11.11
C GLY A 84 -24.17 -12.14 11.90
N ALA A 85 -23.30 -12.63 12.76
CA ALA A 85 -22.28 -11.87 13.47
C ALA A 85 -20.93 -12.22 12.86
N PRO A 86 -20.26 -11.29 12.15
CA PRO A 86 -18.95 -11.57 11.56
C PRO A 86 -17.93 -11.84 12.68
N ALA A 87 -17.09 -12.86 12.46
CA ALA A 87 -16.00 -13.16 13.40
C ALA A 87 -14.82 -12.20 13.22
N ASP A 88 -14.63 -11.69 12.01
CA ASP A 88 -13.60 -10.71 11.61
C ASP A 88 -14.10 -9.86 10.42
N GLY A 89 -13.27 -8.99 9.84
CA GLY A 89 -13.59 -8.17 8.67
C GLY A 89 -14.54 -7.00 8.93
N LEU A 90 -15.66 -7.20 9.60
CA LEU A 90 -16.58 -6.13 10.01
C LEU A 90 -16.73 -6.11 11.54
N PHE A 91 -16.23 -5.07 12.17
CA PHE A 91 -16.27 -4.89 13.62
C PHE A 91 -17.52 -4.13 14.06
N LEU A 92 -18.46 -4.84 14.69
CA LEU A 92 -19.64 -4.28 15.35
C LEU A 92 -19.33 -4.16 16.84
N ARG A 93 -18.67 -3.07 17.24
CA ARG A 93 -18.18 -2.89 18.62
C ARG A 93 -18.25 -1.43 19.07
N PRO A 94 -18.21 -1.18 20.40
CA PRO A 94 -18.07 0.18 20.90
C PRO A 94 -16.75 0.84 20.44
N ASP A 95 -16.82 2.14 20.17
CA ASP A 95 -15.65 3.01 20.01
C ASP A 95 -14.89 3.21 21.35
N ALA A 96 -13.79 3.96 21.34
CA ALA A 96 -12.99 4.23 22.54
C ALA A 96 -13.77 4.97 23.65
N ARG A 97 -14.94 5.53 23.34
CA ARG A 97 -15.83 6.23 24.29
C ARG A 97 -17.04 5.39 24.70
N GLY A 98 -17.08 4.11 24.30
CA GLY A 98 -18.15 3.19 24.65
C GLY A 98 -19.41 3.34 23.81
N ARG A 99 -19.39 4.08 22.70
CA ARG A 99 -20.53 4.28 21.81
C ARG A 99 -20.56 3.22 20.71
N PRO A 100 -21.71 2.67 20.34
CA PRO A 100 -21.79 1.66 19.30
C PRO A 100 -21.27 2.20 17.96
N SER A 101 -20.46 1.38 17.25
CA SER A 101 -19.92 1.68 15.93
C SER A 101 -19.82 0.41 15.06
N ALA A 102 -19.65 0.60 13.76
CA ALA A 102 -19.41 -0.46 12.80
C ALA A 102 -18.34 0.00 11.81
N PHE A 103 -17.22 -0.74 11.72
CA PHE A 103 -16.14 -0.45 10.79
C PHE A 103 -15.60 -1.73 10.18
N ALA A 104 -15.42 -1.73 8.86
CA ALA A 104 -14.77 -2.83 8.17
C ALA A 104 -13.24 -2.70 8.22
N ASP A 105 -12.54 -3.83 8.16
CA ASP A 105 -11.09 -3.93 8.13
C ASP A 105 -10.73 -5.29 7.50
N ASP A 106 -10.53 -5.30 6.19
CA ASP A 106 -10.61 -6.51 5.37
C ASP A 106 -9.26 -7.07 4.95
N TRP A 107 -8.15 -6.36 5.18
CA TRP A 107 -6.81 -6.86 4.84
C TRP A 107 -6.38 -8.05 5.71
N PRO A 108 -5.80 -9.15 5.18
CA PRO A 108 -5.55 -9.38 3.76
C PRO A 108 -6.72 -10.03 3.02
N ASP A 109 -7.50 -10.89 3.69
CA ASP A 109 -8.53 -11.75 3.10
C ASP A 109 -9.73 -11.94 4.03
N ARG A 110 -10.13 -10.85 4.73
CA ARG A 110 -11.21 -10.84 5.72
C ARG A 110 -12.53 -10.25 5.22
N ALA A 111 -12.56 -9.76 3.96
CA ALA A 111 -13.82 -9.39 3.32
C ALA A 111 -14.81 -10.56 3.29
N ARG A 112 -14.31 -11.77 3.14
CA ARG A 112 -15.09 -13.03 3.19
C ARG A 112 -15.85 -13.29 4.48
N ASP A 113 -15.45 -12.64 5.59
CA ASP A 113 -16.13 -12.83 6.88
C ASP A 113 -17.47 -12.05 6.96
N TRP A 114 -17.74 -11.16 5.99
CA TRP A 114 -18.98 -10.41 5.96
C TRP A 114 -19.55 -10.11 4.57
N LEU A 115 -18.78 -10.33 3.48
CA LEU A 115 -19.19 -10.16 2.09
C LEU A 115 -19.06 -11.47 1.31
N PRO A 116 -20.10 -11.91 0.57
CA PRO A 116 -19.96 -13.00 -0.40
C PRO A 116 -19.16 -12.50 -1.62
N THR A 117 -17.91 -12.90 -1.75
CA THR A 117 -16.97 -12.37 -2.73
C THR A 117 -15.97 -13.44 -3.22
N VAL A 118 -15.22 -13.13 -4.25
CA VAL A 118 -13.92 -13.78 -4.52
C VAL A 118 -12.89 -12.92 -3.80
N ASP A 119 -12.38 -13.43 -2.69
CA ASP A 119 -11.51 -12.66 -1.80
C ASP A 119 -10.04 -12.84 -2.19
N ASP A 120 -9.68 -12.15 -3.27
CA ASP A 120 -8.37 -12.20 -3.92
C ASP A 120 -8.01 -10.77 -4.39
N PRO A 121 -6.81 -10.24 -4.11
CA PRO A 121 -6.43 -8.87 -4.50
C PRO A 121 -6.44 -8.65 -6.01
N ALA A 122 -6.36 -9.72 -6.81
CA ALA A 122 -6.45 -9.63 -8.26
C ALA A 122 -7.89 -9.50 -8.78
N ASP A 123 -8.90 -9.84 -7.98
CA ASP A 123 -10.33 -9.79 -8.41
C ASP A 123 -10.96 -8.46 -8.02
N LYS A 124 -10.67 -7.43 -8.78
CA LYS A 124 -11.19 -6.07 -8.54
C LYS A 124 -12.60 -5.89 -9.09
N ALA A 125 -13.42 -5.17 -8.35
CA ALA A 125 -14.78 -4.82 -8.77
C ALA A 125 -15.19 -3.42 -8.30
N PRO A 126 -16.07 -2.71 -9.04
CA PRO A 126 -16.79 -1.56 -8.49
C PRO A 126 -17.77 -2.00 -7.41
N VAL A 127 -18.05 -1.13 -6.44
CA VAL A 127 -18.97 -1.44 -5.34
C VAL A 127 -19.98 -0.31 -5.10
N ARG A 128 -21.22 -0.68 -4.86
CA ARG A 128 -22.27 0.23 -4.42
C ARG A 128 -22.77 -0.18 -3.06
N TRP A 129 -22.70 0.75 -2.12
CA TRP A 129 -23.17 0.57 -0.76
C TRP A 129 -24.55 1.18 -0.54
N GLU A 130 -25.45 0.42 0.06
CA GLU A 130 -26.72 0.91 0.62
C GLU A 130 -26.76 0.44 2.09
N VAL A 131 -26.48 1.35 3.01
CA VAL A 131 -26.28 1.04 4.44
C VAL A 131 -27.35 1.71 5.27
N SER A 132 -28.20 0.91 5.90
CA SER A 132 -29.22 1.36 6.84
C SER A 132 -28.67 1.37 8.27
N VAL A 133 -28.71 2.51 8.92
CA VAL A 133 -28.20 2.76 10.27
C VAL A 133 -29.21 3.55 11.11
N PRO A 134 -29.09 3.62 12.44
CA PRO A 134 -29.86 4.55 13.27
C PRO A 134 -29.78 5.98 12.73
N ALA A 135 -30.88 6.73 12.78
CA ALA A 135 -30.97 8.05 12.13
C ALA A 135 -29.91 9.07 12.62
N GLY A 136 -29.42 8.91 13.85
CA GLY A 136 -28.37 9.74 14.44
C GLY A 136 -26.95 9.38 14.06
N TRP A 137 -26.73 8.26 13.33
CA TRP A 137 -25.43 7.84 12.85
C TRP A 137 -25.15 8.45 11.48
N ARG A 138 -23.86 8.54 11.18
CA ARG A 138 -23.34 8.82 9.83
C ARG A 138 -22.66 7.59 9.28
N VAL A 139 -22.58 7.52 7.96
CA VAL A 139 -21.88 6.45 7.23
C VAL A 139 -20.87 7.09 6.32
N VAL A 140 -19.69 6.49 6.24
CA VAL A 140 -18.65 6.71 5.23
C VAL A 140 -18.34 5.36 4.59
N ALA A 141 -18.15 5.33 3.27
CA ALA A 141 -17.82 4.10 2.56
C ALA A 141 -17.01 4.43 1.28
N ASN A 142 -16.55 3.41 0.57
CA ASN A 142 -15.87 3.62 -0.72
C ASN A 142 -16.77 4.40 -1.69
N GLY A 143 -16.15 5.21 -2.53
CA GLY A 143 -16.79 5.97 -3.59
C GLY A 143 -17.49 7.25 -3.10
N ARG A 144 -18.16 7.89 -4.03
CA ARG A 144 -18.86 9.15 -3.75
C ARG A 144 -20.17 8.92 -3.00
N PHE A 145 -20.50 9.85 -2.11
CA PHE A 145 -21.82 9.94 -1.52
C PHE A 145 -22.88 10.24 -2.60
N VAL A 146 -23.96 9.46 -2.63
CA VAL A 146 -25.07 9.64 -3.58
C VAL A 146 -26.26 10.30 -2.92
N ARG A 147 -26.76 9.71 -1.82
CA ARG A 147 -27.95 10.23 -1.09
C ARG A 147 -28.07 9.61 0.30
N ARG A 148 -28.89 10.26 1.10
CA ARG A 148 -29.38 9.77 2.39
C ARG A 148 -30.92 9.84 2.39
N ASP A 149 -31.56 8.71 2.57
CA ASP A 149 -33.00 8.59 2.61
C ASP A 149 -33.47 8.26 4.03
N ALA A 150 -34.55 8.86 4.48
CA ALA A 150 -35.20 8.45 5.72
C ALA A 150 -35.77 7.03 5.53
N ALA A 151 -35.51 6.16 6.49
CA ALA A 151 -36.09 4.82 6.55
C ALA A 151 -37.01 4.71 7.76
N GLY A 152 -38.03 3.85 7.70
CA GLY A 152 -38.94 3.64 8.82
C GLY A 152 -38.21 3.20 10.10
N GLY A 153 -38.85 3.34 11.26
CA GLY A 153 -38.31 2.86 12.53
C GLY A 153 -37.12 3.64 13.08
N GLY A 154 -37.03 4.94 12.82
CA GLY A 154 -35.91 5.78 13.34
C GLY A 154 -34.56 5.52 12.66
N ARG A 155 -34.55 5.06 11.43
CA ARG A 155 -33.34 4.73 10.67
C ARG A 155 -33.16 5.64 9.45
N ALA A 156 -31.98 5.64 8.89
CA ALA A 156 -31.64 6.27 7.60
C ALA A 156 -30.78 5.33 6.75
N THR A 157 -31.01 5.35 5.44
CA THR A 157 -30.20 4.61 4.47
C THR A 157 -29.28 5.57 3.73
N TRP A 158 -27.98 5.28 3.78
CA TRP A 158 -26.92 6.00 3.08
C TRP A 158 -26.52 5.22 1.84
N THR A 159 -26.34 5.91 0.73
CA THR A 159 -25.92 5.31 -0.54
C THR A 159 -24.58 5.92 -0.97
N TYR A 160 -23.62 5.05 -1.26
CA TYR A 160 -22.31 5.38 -1.85
C TYR A 160 -22.10 4.57 -3.13
N ASP A 161 -21.30 5.08 -4.06
CA ASP A 161 -21.09 4.51 -5.39
C ASP A 161 -19.61 4.64 -5.77
N GLU A 162 -18.85 3.54 -5.65
CA GLU A 162 -17.47 3.43 -6.14
C GLU A 162 -17.50 2.78 -7.52
N ARG A 163 -17.04 3.52 -8.52
CA ARG A 163 -17.12 3.11 -9.93
C ARG A 163 -15.84 2.52 -10.47
N SER A 164 -14.72 2.87 -9.86
CA SER A 164 -13.44 2.27 -10.19
C SER A 164 -13.37 0.85 -9.62
N PRO A 165 -12.78 -0.11 -10.33
CA PRO A 165 -12.59 -1.43 -9.76
C PRO A 165 -11.53 -1.40 -8.65
N ILE A 166 -11.92 -1.76 -7.44
CA ILE A 166 -11.07 -1.83 -6.25
C ILE A 166 -10.94 -3.28 -5.78
N PRO A 167 -9.84 -3.67 -5.12
CA PRO A 167 -9.68 -5.00 -4.55
C PRO A 167 -10.57 -5.18 -3.33
N THR A 168 -10.93 -6.42 -3.01
CA THR A 168 -11.86 -6.74 -1.93
C THR A 168 -11.36 -6.29 -0.56
N TYR A 169 -10.05 -6.36 -0.33
CA TYR A 169 -9.46 -5.97 0.95
C TYR A 169 -9.57 -4.48 1.26
N THR A 170 -9.88 -3.63 0.25
CA THR A 170 -10.13 -2.20 0.43
C THR A 170 -11.63 -1.83 0.38
N MET A 171 -12.54 -2.81 0.23
CA MET A 171 -14.00 -2.60 0.19
C MET A 171 -14.55 -2.42 1.59
N VAL A 172 -14.78 -1.18 2.03
CA VAL A 172 -15.14 -0.90 3.42
C VAL A 172 -16.34 0.02 3.58
N LEU A 173 -16.92 -0.06 4.76
CA LEU A 173 -17.81 0.93 5.31
C LEU A 173 -17.43 1.24 6.76
N GLY A 174 -17.67 2.49 7.17
CA GLY A 174 -17.63 2.94 8.55
C GLY A 174 -18.95 3.59 8.93
N ALA A 175 -19.46 3.30 10.13
CA ALA A 175 -20.70 3.89 10.62
C ALA A 175 -20.63 4.12 12.12
N GLY A 176 -21.13 5.28 12.56
CA GLY A 176 -21.14 5.65 13.96
C GLY A 176 -21.50 7.11 14.18
N ARG A 177 -21.23 7.61 15.38
CA ARG A 177 -21.43 9.02 15.72
C ARG A 177 -20.21 9.84 15.31
N MET A 178 -20.17 10.27 14.05
CA MET A 178 -19.08 11.02 13.47
C MET A 178 -19.53 12.42 13.00
N THR A 179 -18.58 13.32 12.86
CA THR A 179 -18.69 14.57 12.11
C THR A 179 -17.81 14.48 10.86
N ALA A 180 -18.16 15.24 9.83
CA ALA A 180 -17.34 15.37 8.63
C ALA A 180 -17.06 16.84 8.37
N SER A 181 -15.79 17.18 8.21
CA SER A 181 -15.34 18.46 7.68
C SER A 181 -14.88 18.30 6.23
N ARG A 182 -14.88 19.40 5.49
CA ARG A 182 -14.40 19.43 4.11
C ARG A 182 -13.22 20.33 4.03
N HIS A 183 -12.12 19.79 3.56
CA HIS A 183 -10.94 20.57 3.21
C HIS A 183 -11.09 21.17 1.81
N ARG A 184 -10.18 22.06 1.45
CA ARG A 184 -10.06 22.52 0.07
C ARG A 184 -9.84 21.29 -0.83
N PRO A 185 -10.61 21.15 -1.92
CA PRO A 185 -10.38 20.02 -2.83
C PRO A 185 -8.98 20.11 -3.44
N ALA A 186 -8.39 18.94 -3.73
CA ALA A 186 -7.18 18.88 -4.55
C ALA A 186 -7.55 19.15 -6.02
N VAL A 187 -6.71 19.91 -6.72
CA VAL A 187 -7.00 20.34 -8.11
C VAL A 187 -5.80 20.07 -9.01
N LEU A 188 -6.02 19.26 -10.06
CA LEU A 188 -5.07 19.03 -11.13
C LEU A 188 -5.72 19.33 -12.49
N GLY A 189 -5.31 20.43 -13.13
CA GLY A 189 -5.94 20.85 -14.38
C GLY A 189 -7.42 21.19 -14.19
N ASN A 190 -8.31 20.43 -14.85
CA ASN A 190 -9.77 20.57 -14.73
C ASN A 190 -10.39 19.60 -13.74
N ASP A 191 -9.61 18.66 -13.18
CA ASP A 191 -10.10 17.66 -12.24
C ASP A 191 -10.03 18.21 -10.81
N SER A 192 -11.02 17.85 -10.00
CA SER A 192 -11.15 18.29 -8.61
C SER A 192 -11.55 17.10 -7.75
N VAL A 193 -10.73 16.79 -6.76
CA VAL A 193 -10.93 15.69 -5.82
C VAL A 193 -11.39 16.25 -4.47
N PRO A 194 -12.62 15.96 -4.03
CA PRO A 194 -13.07 16.32 -2.68
C PRO A 194 -12.24 15.62 -1.61
N ILE A 195 -11.78 16.38 -0.62
CA ILE A 195 -11.06 15.89 0.55
C ILE A 195 -11.94 16.07 1.78
N GLU A 196 -12.25 14.99 2.46
CA GLU A 196 -13.12 14.95 3.63
C GLU A 196 -12.36 14.40 4.84
N VAL A 197 -12.55 14.98 6.01
CA VAL A 197 -12.04 14.45 7.28
C VAL A 197 -13.22 14.05 8.14
N TRP A 198 -13.25 12.78 8.53
CA TRP A 198 -14.31 12.20 9.34
C TRP A 198 -13.73 11.81 10.70
N ALA A 199 -14.25 12.40 11.75
CA ALA A 199 -13.79 12.12 13.11
C ALA A 199 -14.96 12.11 14.09
N GLU A 200 -14.72 11.58 15.27
CA GLU A 200 -15.63 11.78 16.39
C GLU A 200 -15.71 13.27 16.72
N PRO A 201 -16.87 13.77 17.18
CA PRO A 201 -17.04 15.20 17.45
C PRO A 201 -15.95 15.80 18.35
N GLU A 202 -15.48 15.02 19.31
CA GLU A 202 -14.47 15.41 20.29
C GLU A 202 -13.05 15.49 19.71
N ASP A 203 -12.81 14.83 18.59
CA ASP A 203 -11.49 14.74 17.94
C ASP A 203 -11.38 15.56 16.67
N SER A 204 -12.52 16.06 16.14
CA SER A 204 -12.57 16.75 14.84
C SER A 204 -11.62 17.96 14.74
N ALA A 205 -11.54 18.78 15.78
CA ALA A 205 -10.64 19.95 15.78
C ALA A 205 -9.14 19.56 15.72
N PHE A 206 -8.75 18.46 16.38
CA PHE A 206 -7.41 17.92 16.30
C PHE A 206 -7.15 17.34 14.90
N ALA A 207 -8.07 16.55 14.38
CA ALA A 207 -7.97 15.92 13.07
C ALA A 207 -7.71 16.99 11.99
N ASP A 208 -8.54 18.01 11.91
CA ASP A 208 -8.42 19.10 10.92
C ASP A 208 -7.13 19.90 11.04
N SER A 209 -6.70 20.19 12.29
CA SER A 209 -5.62 21.16 12.52
C SER A 209 -4.22 20.56 12.60
N VAL A 210 -4.09 19.23 12.80
CA VAL A 210 -2.78 18.59 13.00
C VAL A 210 -2.51 17.52 11.93
N PRO A 211 -3.05 16.28 11.96
CA PRO A 211 -2.66 15.26 11.01
C PRO A 211 -3.10 15.57 9.57
N PHE A 212 -4.30 16.08 9.36
CA PHE A 212 -4.86 16.29 8.03
C PHE A 212 -4.76 17.73 7.52
N ARG A 213 -4.10 18.61 8.26
CA ARG A 213 -3.94 20.02 7.86
C ARG A 213 -3.46 20.20 6.43
N ARG A 214 -2.58 19.30 5.95
CA ARG A 214 -2.01 19.32 4.59
C ARG A 214 -2.52 18.19 3.69
N ALA A 215 -3.65 17.55 4.01
CA ALA A 215 -4.18 16.44 3.21
C ALA A 215 -4.34 16.81 1.72
N THR A 216 -4.82 18.01 1.42
CA THR A 216 -4.94 18.51 0.05
C THR A 216 -3.59 18.63 -0.65
N GLU A 217 -2.59 19.24 0.02
CA GLU A 217 -1.25 19.42 -0.54
C GLU A 217 -0.53 18.09 -0.76
N ILE A 218 -0.79 17.09 0.08
CA ILE A 218 -0.27 15.73 -0.08
C ILE A 218 -0.82 15.12 -1.37
N VAL A 219 -2.14 15.16 -1.59
CA VAL A 219 -2.78 14.66 -2.81
C VAL A 219 -2.25 15.40 -4.05
N GLU A 220 -2.25 16.75 -4.05
CA GLU A 220 -1.74 17.55 -5.17
C GLU A 220 -0.25 17.26 -5.48
N THR A 221 0.54 16.93 -4.45
CA THR A 221 1.94 16.56 -4.65
C THR A 221 2.06 15.19 -5.31
N MET A 222 1.29 14.20 -4.87
CA MET A 222 1.23 12.90 -5.52
C MET A 222 0.75 13.01 -6.97
N GLU A 223 -0.28 13.81 -7.25
CA GLU A 223 -0.76 14.05 -8.61
C GLU A 223 0.33 14.61 -9.53
N ARG A 224 1.11 15.59 -9.05
CA ARG A 224 2.23 16.15 -9.83
C ARG A 224 3.34 15.13 -10.08
N LEU A 225 3.63 14.27 -9.13
CA LEU A 225 4.71 13.28 -9.21
C LEU A 225 4.34 12.09 -10.08
N VAL A 226 3.15 11.55 -9.89
CA VAL A 226 2.70 10.26 -10.44
C VAL A 226 1.67 10.42 -11.55
N GLY A 227 0.60 11.16 -11.30
CA GLY A 227 -0.53 11.36 -12.21
C GLY A 227 -1.83 11.58 -11.45
N PRO A 228 -2.95 11.79 -12.15
CA PRO A 228 -4.24 12.12 -11.53
C PRO A 228 -4.65 11.16 -10.43
N PHE A 229 -5.32 11.69 -9.41
CA PHE A 229 -5.94 10.87 -8.36
C PHE A 229 -6.87 9.83 -8.98
N PRO A 230 -6.82 8.56 -8.54
CA PRO A 230 -7.54 7.49 -9.25
C PRO A 230 -9.05 7.46 -9.05
N PHE A 231 -9.57 8.10 -8.03
CA PHE A 231 -10.94 7.91 -7.54
C PHE A 231 -11.75 9.21 -7.47
N GLU A 232 -13.00 9.14 -6.99
CA GLU A 232 -13.93 10.28 -7.00
C GLU A 232 -13.83 11.18 -5.76
N LYS A 233 -13.22 10.72 -4.67
CA LYS A 233 -13.00 11.47 -3.43
C LYS A 233 -11.88 10.85 -2.61
N LEU A 234 -11.42 11.56 -1.59
CA LEU A 234 -10.66 11.00 -0.49
C LEU A 234 -11.31 11.37 0.84
N ALA A 235 -11.54 10.37 1.70
CA ALA A 235 -11.98 10.56 3.07
C ALA A 235 -10.90 10.00 4.02
N GLU A 236 -10.49 10.83 4.97
CA GLU A 236 -9.60 10.51 6.08
C GLU A 236 -10.46 10.24 7.32
N VAL A 237 -10.48 9.02 7.84
CA VAL A 237 -11.52 8.57 8.76
C VAL A 237 -10.95 8.03 10.05
N GLU A 238 -11.33 8.63 11.19
CA GLU A 238 -11.16 8.01 12.51
C GLU A 238 -12.05 6.78 12.62
N SER A 239 -11.49 5.66 13.07
CA SER A 239 -12.19 4.37 13.05
C SER A 239 -11.87 3.53 14.29
N SER A 240 -12.76 2.61 14.63
CA SER A 240 -12.52 1.61 15.66
C SER A 240 -11.73 0.39 15.14
N THR A 241 -10.90 0.53 14.10
CA THR A 241 -10.05 -0.54 13.54
C THR A 241 -8.77 -0.75 14.37
N ARG A 242 -7.91 -1.70 13.98
CA ARG A 242 -6.77 -2.14 14.81
C ARG A 242 -5.41 -1.68 14.29
N TYR A 243 -5.26 -1.50 12.98
CA TYR A 243 -3.99 -1.17 12.35
C TYR A 243 -3.64 0.31 12.49
N GLY A 244 -2.37 0.67 12.27
CA GLY A 244 -1.89 2.04 12.40
C GLY A 244 -2.44 3.02 11.38
N GLY A 245 -2.85 2.51 10.24
CA GLY A 245 -3.62 3.06 9.14
C GLY A 245 -4.13 1.90 8.33
N MET A 246 -5.12 2.13 7.47
CA MET A 246 -5.61 1.17 6.50
C MET A 246 -6.07 1.94 5.27
N GLU A 247 -5.41 1.70 4.19
CA GLU A 247 -5.46 2.43 2.92
C GLU A 247 -6.77 2.34 2.15
N ASN A 248 -7.81 1.77 2.70
CA ASN A 248 -9.06 1.50 1.98
C ASN A 248 -9.40 2.53 0.91
N SER A 249 -9.61 2.07 -0.30
CA SER A 249 -9.81 2.93 -1.48
C SER A 249 -10.86 4.00 -1.22
N THR A 250 -10.51 5.28 -1.39
CA THR A 250 -11.36 6.45 -1.17
C THR A 250 -11.79 6.75 0.27
N ALA A 251 -11.51 5.87 1.24
CA ALA A 251 -11.90 6.04 2.64
C ALA A 251 -10.85 5.40 3.57
N ILE A 252 -9.75 6.09 3.78
CA ILE A 252 -8.63 5.64 4.62
C ILE A 252 -9.07 5.63 6.08
N PHE A 253 -8.85 4.49 6.76
CA PHE A 253 -9.20 4.35 8.16
C PHE A 253 -7.96 4.42 9.05
N TYR A 254 -8.06 5.23 10.10
CA TYR A 254 -7.03 5.37 11.14
C TYR A 254 -7.61 4.98 12.50
N PRO A 255 -6.89 4.23 13.33
CA PRO A 255 -7.42 3.80 14.62
C PRO A 255 -7.62 5.00 15.57
N GLU A 256 -8.65 4.93 16.39
CA GLU A 256 -9.06 5.98 17.32
C GLU A 256 -7.99 6.33 18.40
N GLN A 257 -7.15 5.37 18.80
CA GLN A 257 -6.19 5.58 19.87
C GLN A 257 -5.17 6.73 19.60
N PRO A 258 -4.57 6.87 18.40
CA PRO A 258 -3.77 8.04 18.05
C PRO A 258 -4.51 9.37 18.12
N TYR A 259 -5.83 9.39 17.85
CA TYR A 259 -6.64 10.61 17.99
C TYR A 259 -6.85 10.98 19.45
N VAL A 260 -7.30 10.03 20.27
CA VAL A 260 -7.45 10.22 21.71
C VAL A 260 -6.14 10.69 22.35
N ALA A 261 -5.01 10.12 21.93
CA ALA A 261 -3.69 10.47 22.44
C ALA A 261 -3.08 11.72 21.79
N ARG A 262 -3.74 12.34 20.79
CA ARG A 262 -3.23 13.49 20.00
C ARG A 262 -1.87 13.23 19.36
N ARG A 263 -1.65 12.01 18.82
CA ARG A 263 -0.35 11.55 18.28
C ARG A 263 -0.39 11.03 16.85
N LEU A 264 -1.54 11.11 16.15
CA LEU A 264 -1.57 10.76 14.74
C LEU A 264 -0.64 11.71 13.98
N SER A 265 0.32 11.16 13.24
CA SER A 265 1.32 11.94 12.53
C SER A 265 0.97 12.12 11.06
N GLU A 266 1.34 13.25 10.47
CA GLU A 266 1.23 13.48 9.03
C GLU A 266 2.05 12.47 8.21
N GLY A 267 3.10 11.88 8.77
CA GLY A 267 3.87 10.83 8.11
C GLY A 267 3.03 9.61 7.75
N VAL A 268 2.15 9.18 8.66
CA VAL A 268 1.18 8.11 8.41
C VAL A 268 0.17 8.56 7.35
N VAL A 269 -0.35 9.79 7.43
CA VAL A 269 -1.29 10.32 6.42
C VAL A 269 -0.68 10.29 5.02
N ARG A 270 0.60 10.66 4.86
CA ARG A 270 1.31 10.58 3.57
C ARG A 270 1.46 9.16 3.07
N HIS A 271 1.72 8.20 3.97
CA HIS A 271 1.83 6.76 3.66
C HIS A 271 0.49 6.25 3.13
N GLU A 272 -0.58 6.38 3.91
CA GLU A 272 -1.90 5.88 3.53
C GLU A 272 -2.45 6.58 2.26
N THR A 273 -2.19 7.88 2.11
CA THR A 273 -2.59 8.60 0.88
C THR A 273 -1.85 8.08 -0.35
N ALA A 274 -0.57 7.69 -0.23
CA ALA A 274 0.20 7.17 -1.36
C ALA A 274 -0.34 5.82 -1.86
N HIS A 275 -0.91 5.01 -0.98
CA HIS A 275 -1.57 3.77 -1.33
C HIS A 275 -2.71 3.94 -2.33
N GLN A 276 -3.39 5.08 -2.37
CA GLN A 276 -4.46 5.30 -3.34
C GLN A 276 -3.98 5.11 -4.80
N TRP A 277 -2.69 5.41 -5.08
CA TRP A 277 -2.04 5.12 -6.36
C TRP A 277 -1.43 3.72 -6.40
N PHE A 278 -0.74 3.30 -5.32
CA PHE A 278 0.06 2.07 -5.23
C PHE A 278 -0.42 1.19 -4.07
N GLY A 279 -1.13 0.13 -4.37
CA GLY A 279 -1.92 -0.72 -3.50
C GLY A 279 -3.37 -0.78 -3.97
N ASP A 280 -4.01 0.37 -4.13
CA ASP A 280 -5.43 0.47 -4.47
C ASP A 280 -5.67 0.53 -5.99
N ALA A 281 -5.19 1.58 -6.67
CA ALA A 281 -5.39 1.70 -8.11
C ALA A 281 -4.51 0.73 -8.90
N VAL A 282 -3.23 0.63 -8.54
CA VAL A 282 -2.30 -0.41 -9.02
C VAL A 282 -2.06 -1.36 -7.87
N THR A 283 -2.67 -2.54 -7.90
CA THR A 283 -2.67 -3.51 -6.80
C THR A 283 -1.70 -4.65 -7.11
N GLU A 284 -1.00 -5.16 -6.12
CA GLU A 284 -0.28 -6.42 -6.27
C GLU A 284 -1.24 -7.56 -6.59
N ARG A 285 -0.82 -8.43 -7.52
CA ARG A 285 -1.63 -9.59 -7.94
C ARG A 285 -1.64 -10.68 -6.86
N ASP A 286 -0.60 -10.72 -6.07
CA ASP A 286 -0.39 -11.68 -4.99
C ASP A 286 0.30 -10.95 -3.84
N PHE A 287 -0.12 -11.19 -2.61
CA PHE A 287 0.45 -10.54 -1.43
C PHE A 287 1.94 -10.82 -1.19
N HIS A 288 2.55 -11.82 -1.86
CA HIS A 288 4.01 -11.96 -1.84
C HIS A 288 4.74 -10.80 -2.55
N ASP A 289 4.04 -10.08 -3.42
CA ASP A 289 4.50 -8.83 -4.03
C ASP A 289 4.09 -7.57 -3.25
N LEU A 290 3.73 -7.70 -1.96
CA LEU A 290 3.21 -6.61 -1.09
C LEU A 290 4.12 -5.37 -1.04
N TRP A 291 5.41 -5.48 -1.36
CA TRP A 291 6.31 -4.35 -1.45
C TRP A 291 5.91 -3.33 -2.54
N LEU A 292 5.14 -3.77 -3.56
CA LEU A 292 4.57 -2.90 -4.61
C LEU A 292 3.49 -1.95 -4.05
N SER A 293 2.93 -2.28 -2.89
CA SER A 293 2.04 -1.44 -2.10
C SER A 293 2.83 -0.73 -1.00
N GLU A 294 3.32 -1.44 0.00
CA GLU A 294 3.91 -0.91 1.23
C GLU A 294 5.25 -0.20 1.01
N GLY A 295 6.12 -0.78 0.18
CA GLY A 295 7.40 -0.15 -0.15
C GLY A 295 7.24 1.14 -0.94
N PHE A 296 6.24 1.20 -1.83
CA PHE A 296 5.86 2.42 -2.52
C PHE A 296 5.31 3.46 -1.55
N ALA A 297 4.37 3.08 -0.68
CA ALA A 297 3.78 4.00 0.28
C ALA A 297 4.82 4.61 1.23
N ASP A 298 5.72 3.81 1.80
CA ASP A 298 6.82 4.28 2.63
C ASP A 298 7.76 5.23 1.86
N TYR A 299 8.14 4.87 0.63
CA TYR A 299 9.01 5.72 -0.18
C TYR A 299 8.33 7.03 -0.56
N PHE A 300 7.09 6.99 -1.03
CA PHE A 300 6.35 8.19 -1.41
C PHE A 300 5.98 9.06 -0.22
N ALA A 301 5.78 8.50 0.98
CA ALA A 301 5.63 9.30 2.21
C ALA A 301 6.87 10.18 2.47
N VAL A 302 8.08 9.63 2.21
CA VAL A 302 9.33 10.39 2.31
C VAL A 302 9.46 11.40 1.17
N VAL A 303 9.17 11.00 -0.06
CA VAL A 303 9.26 11.89 -1.25
C VAL A 303 8.30 13.06 -1.16
N VAL A 304 7.04 12.83 -0.77
CA VAL A 304 6.05 13.89 -0.55
C VAL A 304 6.49 14.81 0.57
N GLY A 305 6.98 14.25 1.68
CA GLY A 305 7.55 15.05 2.77
C GLY A 305 8.70 15.93 2.32
N ALA A 306 9.59 15.41 1.47
CA ALA A 306 10.69 16.19 0.91
C ALA A 306 10.21 17.29 -0.06
N ALA A 307 9.18 17.02 -0.84
CA ALA A 307 8.58 18.00 -1.74
C ALA A 307 7.90 19.16 -0.97
N LEU A 308 7.36 18.89 0.22
CA LEU A 308 6.69 19.88 1.06
C LEU A 308 7.65 20.63 2.01
N ASP A 309 8.69 19.95 2.52
CA ASP A 309 9.51 20.43 3.64
C ASP A 309 11.02 20.46 3.32
N GLY A 310 11.40 20.14 2.07
CA GLY A 310 12.76 20.25 1.53
C GLY A 310 13.64 19.01 1.66
N ASP A 311 14.78 19.01 0.96
CA ASP A 311 15.66 17.85 0.72
C ASP A 311 16.20 17.19 1.99
N SER A 312 16.29 17.93 3.10
CA SER A 312 16.73 17.35 4.37
C SER A 312 15.78 16.24 4.87
N VAL A 313 14.49 16.33 4.52
CA VAL A 313 13.49 15.30 4.83
C VAL A 313 13.78 14.02 4.05
N MET A 314 14.17 14.15 2.77
CA MET A 314 14.56 13.00 1.94
C MET A 314 15.70 12.21 2.59
N ARG A 315 16.82 12.88 2.90
CA ARG A 315 17.98 12.22 3.50
C ARG A 315 17.66 11.56 4.85
N ARG A 316 16.96 12.28 5.75
CA ARG A 316 16.58 11.72 7.06
C ARG A 316 15.60 10.56 6.92
N GLY A 317 14.64 10.65 6.01
CA GLY A 317 13.64 9.63 5.75
C GLY A 317 14.28 8.34 5.24
N VAL A 318 15.06 8.42 4.16
CA VAL A 318 15.76 7.25 3.59
C VAL A 318 16.70 6.62 4.63
N ALA A 319 17.48 7.42 5.34
CA ALA A 319 18.33 6.91 6.42
C ALA A 319 17.52 6.25 7.56
N GLY A 320 16.29 6.73 7.81
CA GLY A 320 15.35 6.11 8.75
C GLY A 320 14.89 4.73 8.28
N LEU A 321 14.49 4.62 7.03
CA LEU A 321 14.07 3.37 6.39
C LEU A 321 15.21 2.33 6.41
N MET A 322 16.41 2.71 6.00
CA MET A 322 17.59 1.83 6.05
C MET A 322 17.88 1.34 7.47
N ARG A 323 17.91 2.23 8.46
CA ARG A 323 18.11 1.84 9.87
C ARG A 323 17.01 0.93 10.39
N GLY A 324 15.75 1.15 9.99
CA GLY A 324 14.62 0.30 10.33
C GLY A 324 14.84 -1.12 9.83
N TYR A 325 15.20 -1.27 8.57
CA TYR A 325 15.50 -2.57 7.97
C TYR A 325 16.69 -3.26 8.65
N LEU A 326 17.83 -2.56 8.76
CA LEU A 326 19.06 -3.13 9.32
C LEU A 326 18.93 -3.66 10.76
N ARG A 327 17.95 -3.16 11.51
CA ARG A 327 17.63 -3.62 12.89
C ARG A 327 16.55 -4.69 12.94
N SER A 328 15.96 -5.03 11.80
CA SER A 328 14.84 -5.95 11.73
C SER A 328 15.27 -7.41 11.84
N PRO A 329 14.47 -8.28 12.47
CA PRO A 329 14.75 -9.72 12.54
C PRO A 329 14.55 -10.44 11.19
N VAL A 330 13.94 -9.80 10.17
CA VAL A 330 13.65 -10.43 8.87
C VAL A 330 14.74 -10.22 7.82
N VAL A 331 15.86 -9.61 8.18
CA VAL A 331 16.99 -9.32 7.26
C VAL A 331 17.49 -10.55 6.49
N GLY A 332 17.46 -11.73 7.11
CA GLY A 332 17.89 -13.00 6.48
C GLY A 332 16.85 -13.63 5.54
N ARG A 333 15.75 -12.93 5.23
CA ARG A 333 14.70 -13.38 4.31
C ARG A 333 14.68 -12.52 3.04
N PRO A 334 14.31 -13.08 1.88
CA PRO A 334 14.13 -12.27 0.67
C PRO A 334 12.97 -11.28 0.85
N LEU A 335 12.93 -10.23 0.05
CA LEU A 335 11.84 -9.28 0.06
C LEU A 335 10.55 -9.93 -0.48
N VAL A 336 10.64 -10.57 -1.64
CA VAL A 336 9.54 -11.41 -2.19
C VAL A 336 9.72 -12.81 -1.62
N ASP A 337 9.01 -13.11 -0.55
CA ASP A 337 9.14 -14.36 0.20
C ASP A 337 7.98 -15.30 -0.11
N SER A 338 8.06 -16.01 -1.22
CA SER A 338 7.04 -16.97 -1.67
C SER A 338 6.90 -18.21 -0.77
N ALA A 339 7.79 -18.38 0.22
CA ALA A 339 7.70 -19.47 1.18
C ALA A 339 6.81 -19.13 2.40
N GLU A 340 6.50 -17.86 2.64
CA GLU A 340 5.60 -17.46 3.72
C GLU A 340 4.14 -17.76 3.36
N THR A 341 3.47 -18.52 4.20
CA THR A 341 2.07 -18.92 4.00
C THR A 341 1.08 -18.13 4.88
N VAL A 342 1.58 -17.43 5.87
CA VAL A 342 0.77 -16.60 6.77
C VAL A 342 0.86 -15.15 6.29
N LEU A 343 -0.12 -14.69 5.55
CA LEU A 343 -0.11 -13.38 4.86
C LEU A 343 0.19 -12.21 5.80
N THR A 344 -0.34 -12.22 7.03
CA THR A 344 -0.06 -11.17 8.02
C THR A 344 1.42 -11.05 8.41
N ARG A 345 2.24 -12.08 8.17
CA ARG A 345 3.69 -12.01 8.41
C ARG A 345 4.46 -11.33 7.28
N LEU A 346 3.79 -11.05 6.15
CA LEU A 346 4.34 -10.22 5.08
C LEU A 346 4.35 -8.73 5.45
N LEU A 347 3.56 -8.31 6.44
CA LEU A 347 3.64 -6.98 7.05
C LEU A 347 4.91 -6.88 7.92
N ASN A 348 6.04 -6.68 7.29
CA ASN A 348 7.33 -6.64 7.98
C ASN A 348 8.31 -5.69 7.25
N ALA A 349 9.49 -5.48 7.84
CA ALA A 349 10.48 -4.55 7.29
C ALA A 349 11.01 -4.91 5.89
N ASN A 350 10.79 -6.11 5.36
CA ASN A 350 11.08 -6.40 3.97
C ASN A 350 10.11 -5.67 3.04
N SER A 351 8.79 -5.81 3.25
CA SER A 351 7.78 -5.18 2.40
C SER A 351 7.82 -3.65 2.51
N TYR A 352 7.97 -3.12 3.71
CA TYR A 352 8.01 -1.68 4.01
C TYR A 352 9.40 -1.07 3.75
N ASN A 353 10.29 -1.20 4.70
CA ASN A 353 11.57 -0.49 4.73
C ASN A 353 12.48 -0.89 3.58
N LYS A 354 12.69 -2.21 3.34
CA LYS A 354 13.53 -2.68 2.22
C LYS A 354 12.89 -2.35 0.88
N GLY A 355 11.56 -2.51 0.74
CA GLY A 355 10.82 -2.12 -0.46
C GLY A 355 11.04 -0.65 -0.82
N ALA A 356 10.92 0.25 0.15
CA ALA A 356 11.19 1.68 -0.02
C ALA A 356 12.68 1.95 -0.38
N CYS A 357 13.62 1.27 0.27
CA CYS A 357 15.04 1.36 -0.06
C CYS A 357 15.32 0.89 -1.49
N VAL A 358 14.65 -0.18 -1.95
CA VAL A 358 14.77 -0.67 -3.33
C VAL A 358 14.35 0.39 -4.34
N LEU A 359 13.24 1.09 -4.09
CA LEU A 359 12.81 2.20 -4.96
C LEU A 359 13.82 3.35 -4.96
N HIS A 360 14.37 3.71 -3.80
CA HIS A 360 15.43 4.71 -3.71
C HIS A 360 16.67 4.32 -4.52
N MET A 361 17.18 3.11 -4.29
CA MET A 361 18.35 2.58 -5.01
C MET A 361 18.10 2.42 -6.51
N LEU A 362 16.88 2.04 -6.92
CA LEU A 362 16.49 2.00 -8.32
C LEU A 362 16.55 3.40 -8.95
N ARG A 363 16.04 4.42 -8.26
CA ARG A 363 16.11 5.82 -8.69
C ARG A 363 17.57 6.27 -8.88
N ARG A 364 18.45 5.93 -7.93
CA ARG A 364 19.89 6.22 -8.05
C ARG A 364 20.54 5.44 -9.20
N THR A 365 20.11 4.20 -9.41
CA THR A 365 20.62 3.34 -10.50
C THR A 365 20.24 3.88 -11.87
N VAL A 366 18.97 4.24 -12.12
CA VAL A 366 18.51 4.63 -13.46
C VAL A 366 18.54 6.14 -13.70
N GLY A 367 18.71 6.94 -12.64
CA GLY A 367 18.66 8.40 -12.66
C GLY A 367 17.22 8.95 -12.59
N ASP A 368 17.09 10.17 -12.09
CA ASP A 368 15.79 10.83 -11.81
C ASP A 368 14.87 10.85 -13.04
N SER A 369 15.39 11.24 -14.19
CA SER A 369 14.58 11.36 -15.40
C SER A 369 13.95 10.04 -15.83
N ALA A 370 14.70 8.93 -15.80
CA ALA A 370 14.21 7.60 -16.15
C ALA A 370 13.26 7.07 -15.09
N PHE A 371 13.59 7.26 -13.81
CA PHE A 371 12.76 6.85 -12.69
C PHE A 371 11.36 7.46 -12.77
N TRP A 372 11.27 8.79 -12.88
CA TRP A 372 9.97 9.47 -12.93
C TRP A 372 9.17 9.18 -14.21
N ARG A 373 9.85 8.98 -15.34
CA ARG A 373 9.15 8.46 -16.55
C ARG A 373 8.57 7.07 -16.31
N GLY A 374 9.35 6.20 -15.67
CA GLY A 374 8.95 4.83 -15.34
C GLY A 374 7.76 4.80 -14.38
N ILE A 375 7.81 5.55 -13.27
CA ILE A 375 6.72 5.64 -12.29
C ILE A 375 5.40 6.11 -12.93
N ARG A 376 5.45 7.20 -13.72
CA ARG A 376 4.26 7.70 -14.42
C ARG A 376 3.74 6.74 -15.48
N ALA A 377 4.65 6.02 -16.17
CA ALA A 377 4.27 5.00 -17.14
C ALA A 377 3.62 3.80 -16.46
N TYR A 378 4.18 3.35 -15.32
CA TYR A 378 3.66 2.25 -14.53
C TYR A 378 2.24 2.53 -14.04
N TYR A 379 2.01 3.68 -13.41
CA TYR A 379 0.69 4.10 -12.98
C TYR A 379 -0.31 4.18 -14.15
N ARG A 380 0.06 4.84 -15.25
CA ARG A 380 -0.83 5.00 -16.41
C ARG A 380 -1.18 3.68 -17.09
N GLU A 381 -0.23 2.73 -17.15
CA GLU A 381 -0.40 1.44 -17.83
C GLU A 381 -1.22 0.46 -16.99
N TYR A 382 -1.07 0.51 -15.66
CA TYR A 382 -1.64 -0.49 -14.77
C TYR A 382 -2.70 0.05 -13.79
N ARG A 383 -3.05 1.34 -13.88
CA ARG A 383 -4.20 1.85 -13.14
C ARG A 383 -5.41 0.95 -13.36
N ASP A 384 -6.14 0.65 -12.28
CA ASP A 384 -7.32 -0.22 -12.23
C ASP A 384 -7.02 -1.71 -12.53
N SER A 385 -5.75 -2.10 -12.44
CA SER A 385 -5.27 -3.46 -12.72
C SER A 385 -4.47 -4.04 -11.56
N SER A 386 -4.16 -5.35 -11.66
CA SER A 386 -3.29 -6.05 -10.74
C SER A 386 -1.97 -6.43 -11.41
N VAL A 387 -0.87 -6.34 -10.67
CA VAL A 387 0.51 -6.41 -11.18
C VAL A 387 1.40 -7.32 -10.34
N SER A 388 2.54 -7.70 -10.91
CA SER A 388 3.63 -8.38 -10.23
C SER A 388 4.91 -7.53 -10.29
N SER A 389 5.92 -7.91 -9.49
CA SER A 389 7.27 -7.32 -9.57
C SER A 389 7.84 -7.34 -11.00
N ALA A 390 7.56 -8.39 -11.78
CA ALA A 390 8.02 -8.48 -13.16
C ALA A 390 7.34 -7.46 -14.08
N ASP A 391 6.09 -7.08 -13.82
CA ASP A 391 5.38 -6.02 -14.56
C ASP A 391 6.06 -4.66 -14.30
N PHE A 392 6.37 -4.34 -13.05
CA PHE A 392 7.08 -3.12 -12.69
C PHE A 392 8.50 -3.09 -13.30
N GLN A 393 9.26 -4.19 -13.20
CA GLN A 393 10.58 -4.32 -13.83
C GLN A 393 10.52 -3.97 -15.33
N ARG A 394 9.59 -4.57 -16.08
CA ARG A 394 9.46 -4.31 -17.54
C ARG A 394 9.22 -2.84 -17.86
N VAL A 395 8.41 -2.15 -17.05
CA VAL A 395 8.19 -0.71 -17.25
C VAL A 395 9.45 0.08 -16.98
N MET A 396 10.17 -0.22 -15.90
CA MET A 396 11.39 0.47 -15.53
C MET A 396 12.53 0.23 -16.55
N GLU A 397 12.64 -0.98 -17.09
CA GLU A 397 13.60 -1.31 -18.16
C GLU A 397 13.31 -0.50 -19.44
N ARG A 398 12.04 -0.40 -19.84
CA ARG A 398 11.65 0.47 -20.98
C ARG A 398 11.99 1.95 -20.72
N ALA A 399 11.72 2.43 -19.52
CA ALA A 399 11.99 3.82 -19.14
C ALA A 399 13.49 4.12 -19.05
N ALA A 400 14.28 3.16 -18.57
CA ALA A 400 15.73 3.30 -18.44
C ALA A 400 16.50 3.01 -19.74
N GLY A 401 15.89 2.34 -20.73
CA GLY A 401 16.54 1.90 -21.96
C GLY A 401 17.60 0.83 -21.74
N ARG A 402 17.53 0.08 -20.65
CA ARG A 402 18.50 -1.00 -20.31
C ARG A 402 17.86 -2.08 -19.45
N GLN A 403 18.48 -3.27 -19.44
CA GLN A 403 18.06 -4.38 -18.61
C GLN A 403 18.37 -4.13 -17.14
N LEU A 404 17.42 -4.45 -16.26
CA LEU A 404 17.51 -4.31 -14.80
C LEU A 404 17.29 -5.64 -14.07
N GLY A 405 17.25 -6.77 -14.81
CA GLY A 405 17.00 -8.09 -14.23
C GLY A 405 17.97 -8.44 -13.08
N TRP A 406 19.26 -8.07 -13.18
CA TRP A 406 20.23 -8.24 -12.12
C TRP A 406 19.80 -7.50 -10.84
N PHE A 407 19.34 -6.25 -10.96
CA PHE A 407 18.92 -5.41 -9.83
C PHE A 407 17.72 -6.03 -9.10
N PHE A 408 16.68 -6.38 -9.85
CA PHE A 408 15.47 -6.99 -9.27
C PHE A 408 15.75 -8.37 -8.68
N THR A 409 16.62 -9.19 -9.31
CA THR A 409 17.01 -10.48 -8.75
C THR A 409 17.74 -10.32 -7.41
N GLU A 410 18.73 -9.43 -7.34
CA GLU A 410 19.52 -9.23 -6.14
C GLU A 410 18.71 -8.61 -5.00
N TRP A 411 17.90 -7.59 -5.27
CA TRP A 411 17.22 -6.85 -4.22
C TRP A 411 15.86 -7.41 -3.79
N LEU A 412 15.18 -8.15 -4.66
CA LEU A 412 13.89 -8.76 -4.32
C LEU A 412 14.00 -10.22 -3.87
N HIS A 413 14.87 -11.01 -4.51
CA HIS A 413 14.88 -12.45 -4.32
C HIS A 413 16.08 -12.97 -3.50
N GLN A 414 17.13 -12.14 -3.32
CA GLN A 414 18.20 -12.46 -2.39
C GLN A 414 17.90 -11.91 -1.00
N PRO A 415 18.21 -12.66 0.07
CA PRO A 415 18.11 -12.16 1.44
C PRO A 415 19.24 -11.16 1.74
N GLY A 416 19.05 -10.32 2.74
CA GLY A 416 20.11 -9.48 3.27
C GLY A 416 20.40 -8.21 2.46
N TYR A 417 21.67 -7.80 2.55
CA TYR A 417 22.23 -6.57 1.99
C TYR A 417 23.77 -6.68 1.97
N PRO A 418 24.51 -5.88 1.18
CA PRO A 418 25.98 -5.90 1.16
C PRO A 418 26.57 -5.37 2.48
N GLN A 419 27.46 -6.17 3.07
CA GLN A 419 28.30 -5.77 4.21
C GLN A 419 29.72 -5.60 3.68
N LEU A 420 30.26 -4.39 3.80
CA LEU A 420 31.54 -4.04 3.20
C LEU A 420 32.64 -3.93 4.26
N ASP A 421 33.75 -4.57 4.00
CA ASP A 421 35.02 -4.30 4.66
C ASP A 421 35.87 -3.45 3.71
N VAL A 422 36.27 -2.25 4.16
CA VAL A 422 36.98 -1.27 3.34
C VAL A 422 38.31 -0.94 3.98
N ALA A 423 39.38 -1.54 3.43
CA ALA A 423 40.75 -1.32 3.86
C ALA A 423 41.42 -0.28 2.97
N TRP A 424 42.02 0.73 3.54
CA TRP A 424 42.80 1.68 2.75
C TRP A 424 44.24 1.83 3.24
N ARG A 425 45.13 2.13 2.31
CA ARG A 425 46.56 2.34 2.54
C ARG A 425 47.03 3.52 1.72
N TRP A 426 47.88 4.36 2.33
CA TRP A 426 48.52 5.49 1.66
C TRP A 426 50.02 5.26 1.55
N ASP A 427 50.53 5.31 0.31
CA ASP A 427 51.93 5.30 0.00
C ASP A 427 52.50 6.73 -0.04
N SER A 428 53.35 7.05 0.93
CA SER A 428 53.95 8.39 1.04
C SER A 428 54.98 8.68 -0.07
N ALA A 429 55.69 7.65 -0.59
CA ALA A 429 56.69 7.82 -1.64
C ALA A 429 56.00 8.06 -2.99
N GLY A 430 54.99 7.30 -3.30
CA GLY A 430 54.21 7.43 -4.53
C GLY A 430 53.07 8.43 -4.46
N ARG A 431 52.75 8.98 -3.28
CA ARG A 431 51.60 9.84 -3.03
C ARG A 431 50.30 9.21 -3.55
N ARG A 432 50.12 7.92 -3.27
CA ARG A 432 49.00 7.12 -3.77
C ARG A 432 48.15 6.55 -2.65
N LEU A 433 46.85 6.64 -2.83
CA LEU A 433 45.84 5.96 -2.00
C LEU A 433 45.38 4.69 -2.71
N SER A 434 45.49 3.57 -2.02
CA SER A 434 44.91 2.29 -2.44
C SER A 434 43.75 1.97 -1.52
N ILE A 435 42.58 1.59 -2.06
CA ILE A 435 41.41 1.15 -1.30
C ILE A 435 40.95 -0.19 -1.83
N ASP A 436 40.81 -1.15 -0.92
CA ASP A 436 40.26 -2.47 -1.15
C ASP A 436 38.85 -2.53 -0.53
N VAL A 437 37.85 -2.82 -1.34
CA VAL A 437 36.46 -3.01 -0.90
C VAL A 437 36.12 -4.49 -1.04
N THR A 438 35.74 -5.13 0.04
CA THR A 438 35.39 -6.56 0.09
C THR A 438 33.96 -6.73 0.61
N GLN A 439 33.15 -7.54 -0.06
CA GLN A 439 31.85 -7.95 0.41
C GLN A 439 32.00 -9.10 1.42
N THR A 440 31.48 -8.93 2.66
CA THR A 440 31.69 -9.86 3.78
C THR A 440 30.42 -10.45 4.35
N GLN A 441 29.26 -10.15 3.75
CA GLN A 441 27.98 -10.74 4.16
C GLN A 441 28.00 -12.26 4.06
N PRO A 442 27.08 -12.97 4.78
CA PRO A 442 26.95 -14.42 4.68
C PRO A 442 26.88 -14.90 3.23
N ALA A 443 27.62 -15.95 2.88
CA ALA A 443 27.66 -16.48 1.51
C ALA A 443 26.27 -16.85 0.97
N ALA A 444 25.35 -17.28 1.86
CA ALA A 444 23.96 -17.61 1.51
C ALA A 444 23.17 -16.38 1.02
N TRP A 445 23.62 -15.15 1.26
CA TRP A 445 22.96 -13.93 0.76
C TRP A 445 23.37 -13.59 -0.68
N GLY A 446 24.41 -14.24 -1.21
CA GLY A 446 24.96 -13.92 -2.52
C GLY A 446 25.81 -12.64 -2.51
N LEU A 447 26.19 -12.20 -3.69
CA LEU A 447 26.88 -10.93 -3.91
C LEU A 447 25.87 -9.88 -4.40
N PHE A 448 26.16 -8.62 -4.10
CA PHE A 448 25.37 -7.49 -4.54
C PHE A 448 26.18 -6.61 -5.50
N THR A 449 25.51 -6.11 -6.52
CA THR A 449 26.08 -5.16 -7.48
C THR A 449 25.72 -3.74 -7.06
N LEU A 450 26.75 -2.91 -6.85
CA LEU A 450 26.63 -1.47 -6.58
C LEU A 450 27.28 -0.71 -7.74
N PRO A 451 26.52 -0.30 -8.77
CA PRO A 451 27.10 0.26 -10.00
C PRO A 451 27.74 1.63 -9.81
N ALA A 452 27.41 2.31 -8.71
CA ALA A 452 27.86 3.67 -8.43
C ALA A 452 28.08 3.86 -6.92
N LEU A 453 28.99 3.09 -6.30
CA LEU A 453 29.36 3.25 -4.90
C LEU A 453 30.29 4.46 -4.75
N THR A 454 29.88 5.47 -4.02
CA THR A 454 30.70 6.67 -3.77
C THR A 454 31.63 6.42 -2.59
N LEU A 455 32.92 6.70 -2.81
CA LEU A 455 33.95 6.78 -1.77
C LEU A 455 34.35 8.24 -1.61
N GLU A 456 34.30 8.74 -0.38
CA GLU A 456 34.74 10.09 -0.02
C GLU A 456 36.03 10.01 0.79
N VAL A 457 37.02 10.77 0.39
CA VAL A 457 38.32 10.83 1.03
C VAL A 457 38.57 12.23 1.55
N ALA A 458 38.71 12.37 2.85
CA ALA A 458 39.09 13.61 3.50
C ALA A 458 40.57 13.58 3.88
N GLY A 459 41.25 14.72 3.76
CA GLY A 459 42.67 14.91 4.12
C GLY A 459 43.24 16.14 3.46
N GLY A 460 44.27 16.73 4.09
CA GLY A 460 44.87 17.97 3.60
C GLY A 460 44.05 19.21 3.86
N SER A 461 44.42 20.31 3.19
CA SER A 461 43.78 21.64 3.35
C SER A 461 42.58 21.87 2.44
N GLY A 462 42.26 20.91 1.57
CA GLY A 462 41.15 21.01 0.58
C GLY A 462 39.85 20.34 1.02
N PRO A 463 38.80 20.52 0.21
CA PRO A 463 37.52 19.81 0.43
C PRO A 463 37.74 18.30 0.20
N PRO A 464 36.87 17.44 0.81
CA PRO A 464 36.90 15.98 0.54
C PRO A 464 36.78 15.67 -0.95
N ILE A 465 37.50 14.65 -1.40
CA ILE A 465 37.45 14.18 -2.78
C ILE A 465 36.50 12.99 -2.85
N GLN A 466 35.52 13.07 -3.72
CA GLN A 466 34.59 11.99 -3.98
C GLN A 466 34.95 11.26 -5.28
N ARG A 467 34.90 9.92 -5.25
CA ARG A 467 35.08 9.03 -6.40
C ARG A 467 34.01 7.96 -6.38
N THR A 468 33.43 7.69 -7.53
CA THR A 468 32.46 6.63 -7.71
C THR A 468 33.12 5.41 -8.33
N ILE A 469 32.87 4.24 -7.77
CA ILE A 469 33.35 2.95 -8.27
C ILE A 469 32.18 2.02 -8.53
N ALA A 470 32.38 1.05 -9.43
CA ALA A 470 31.44 -0.06 -9.59
C ALA A 470 31.94 -1.26 -8.78
N LEU A 471 31.11 -1.78 -7.88
CA LEU A 471 31.38 -3.00 -7.14
C LEU A 471 30.43 -4.08 -7.68
N SER A 472 30.97 -5.06 -8.41
CA SER A 472 30.21 -6.18 -9.01
C SER A 472 30.82 -7.55 -8.71
N SER A 473 31.80 -7.59 -7.80
CA SER A 473 32.52 -8.79 -7.41
C SER A 473 32.72 -8.86 -5.91
N ALA A 474 33.18 -9.99 -5.40
CA ALA A 474 33.46 -10.16 -3.97
C ALA A 474 34.51 -9.16 -3.44
N ARG A 475 35.41 -8.72 -4.31
CA ARG A 475 36.46 -7.76 -3.98
C ARG A 475 36.75 -6.85 -5.16
N GLN A 476 36.93 -5.56 -4.87
CA GLN A 476 37.31 -4.52 -5.82
C GLN A 476 38.42 -3.68 -5.21
N SER A 477 39.52 -3.51 -5.96
CA SER A 477 40.64 -2.63 -5.58
C SER A 477 40.65 -1.41 -6.48
N VAL A 478 40.88 -0.25 -5.90
CA VAL A 478 41.02 1.01 -6.63
C VAL A 478 42.23 1.78 -6.11
N GLN A 479 42.84 2.56 -6.99
CA GLN A 479 43.96 3.43 -6.65
C GLN A 479 43.75 4.81 -7.31
N TRP A 480 44.14 5.84 -6.60
CA TRP A 480 44.24 7.20 -7.14
C TRP A 480 45.32 8.03 -6.46
N ASP A 481 45.69 9.14 -7.10
CA ASP A 481 46.69 10.04 -6.55
C ASP A 481 46.07 10.79 -5.35
N ALA A 482 46.83 10.78 -4.24
CA ALA A 482 46.51 11.51 -3.01
C ALA A 482 47.80 12.23 -2.56
N PRO A 483 47.92 13.56 -2.83
CA PRO A 483 49.13 14.32 -2.53
C PRO A 483 49.51 14.32 -1.04
N GLU A 484 48.51 14.19 -0.16
CA GLU A 484 48.65 14.15 1.28
C GLU A 484 47.98 12.87 1.85
N ARG A 485 48.40 12.45 3.03
CA ARG A 485 47.79 11.30 3.71
C ARG A 485 46.35 11.60 4.05
N PRO A 486 45.39 10.75 3.67
CA PRO A 486 44.00 10.86 4.10
C PRO A 486 43.85 10.81 5.61
N THR A 487 42.94 11.58 6.15
CA THR A 487 42.54 11.55 7.57
C THR A 487 41.31 10.69 7.78
N ASP A 488 40.45 10.57 6.76
CA ASP A 488 39.22 9.80 6.82
C ASP A 488 38.83 9.28 5.43
N VAL A 489 38.21 8.11 5.37
CA VAL A 489 37.60 7.53 4.17
C VAL A 489 36.18 7.12 4.53
N ARG A 490 35.20 7.64 3.80
CA ARG A 490 33.79 7.32 3.98
C ARG A 490 33.25 6.59 2.78
N VAL A 491 32.34 5.66 3.05
CA VAL A 491 31.62 4.88 2.05
C VAL A 491 30.18 5.37 2.01
N ASP A 492 29.66 5.63 0.82
CA ASP A 492 28.30 6.06 0.58
C ASP A 492 27.88 7.26 1.47
N PRO A 493 28.58 8.39 1.42
CA PRO A 493 28.34 9.53 2.32
C PRO A 493 26.94 10.12 2.18
N ASP A 494 26.30 9.95 1.03
CA ASP A 494 24.95 10.45 0.76
C ASP A 494 23.85 9.46 1.18
N GLY A 495 24.20 8.20 1.49
CA GLY A 495 23.25 7.16 1.91
C GLY A 495 22.36 6.69 0.76
N ASP A 496 22.94 6.50 -0.42
CA ASP A 496 22.24 6.08 -1.63
C ASP A 496 21.95 4.56 -1.65
N TRP A 497 22.70 3.78 -0.85
CA TRP A 497 22.65 2.33 -0.86
C TRP A 497 22.31 1.74 0.50
N LEU A 498 21.48 0.71 0.51
CA LEU A 498 21.22 -0.11 1.69
C LEU A 498 22.42 -1.01 1.93
N LEU A 499 23.36 -0.59 2.76
CA LEU A 499 24.60 -1.32 3.08
C LEU A 499 25.07 -1.03 4.51
N THR A 500 26.06 -1.80 4.95
CA THR A 500 26.92 -1.43 6.08
C THR A 500 28.39 -1.48 5.64
N ALA A 501 29.22 -0.59 6.19
CA ALA A 501 30.64 -0.57 5.89
C ALA A 501 31.48 -0.46 7.17
N GLN A 502 32.54 -1.26 7.26
CA GLN A 502 33.62 -1.11 8.23
C GLN A 502 34.83 -0.57 7.48
N VAL A 503 35.32 0.60 7.91
CA VAL A 503 36.45 1.27 7.23
C VAL A 503 37.63 1.32 8.17
N HIS A 504 38.80 0.93 7.69
CA HIS A 504 40.05 0.94 8.48
C HIS A 504 41.28 1.24 7.63
N SER A 505 42.30 1.90 8.22
CA SER A 505 43.57 2.12 7.59
C SER A 505 44.48 0.92 7.80
N GLN A 506 45.23 0.55 6.76
CA GLN A 506 46.35 -0.40 6.84
C GLN A 506 47.67 0.36 6.99
N PRO A 507 48.68 -0.26 7.64
CA PRO A 507 50.01 0.32 7.77
C PRO A 507 50.67 0.68 6.43
#